data_e394b37e5219e8db61abe8c59cabb1a9
#
_entry.id   e394b37e5219e8db61abe8c59cabb1a9
#
_cell.length_a   1.000
_cell.length_b   1.000
_cell.length_c   1.000
_cell.angle_alpha   90.00
_cell.angle_beta   90.00
_cell.angle_gamma   90.00
#
_symmetry.space_group_name_H-M   'P 1'
#
loop_
_entity.id
_entity.type
_entity.pdbx_description
1 polymer ?
#
loop_
_entity_poly.entity_id
_entity_poly.type
_entity_poly.pdbx_seq_one_letter_code
_entity_poly.pdbx_strand_id
1 'polypeptide(L)'
;MKRSSYILGLLAGFAALAVSCDLTENVQVKADKSMIFGSKSGLELYSNSFYKALPTLKNGFMQDKMCDVGAVSNTDTFIKQGAYNTETATSWSWGALKNINYFIDGCNDPKYCTVDAETRDNYLGIARWFRAWFYYDKLTTYGEVPWFPNNIQSYQNDVMYKDRDSRDVIIRNLIADLDFAYEHIQATSSTGSSTLTRWAAAAFKSRVCLFEAAYRR
;
A
#
# COMPACT_ATOMS: atom_id res chain seq x y z
N MET A 1 -16.81 -14.59 70.65
CA MET A 1 -15.78 -15.17 69.76
C MET A 1 -16.30 -15.64 68.37
N LYS A 2 -17.57 -15.99 68.18
CA LYS A 2 -18.06 -16.46 66.87
C LYS A 2 -18.30 -15.38 65.80
N ARG A 3 -18.60 -14.12 66.15
CA ARG A 3 -18.82 -13.05 65.16
C ARG A 3 -17.56 -12.57 64.43
N SER A 4 -16.39 -12.63 65.07
CA SER A 4 -15.11 -12.22 64.47
C SER A 4 -14.66 -13.16 63.35
N SER A 5 -14.97 -14.47 63.47
CA SER A 5 -14.62 -15.47 62.43
C SER A 5 -15.40 -15.31 61.12
N TYR A 6 -16.65 -14.86 61.20
CA TYR A 6 -17.45 -14.61 59.98
C TYR A 6 -17.01 -13.37 59.21
N ILE A 7 -16.54 -12.31 59.90
CA ILE A 7 -16.03 -11.10 59.28
C ILE A 7 -14.70 -11.39 58.59
N LEU A 8 -13.84 -12.23 59.20
CA LEU A 8 -12.57 -12.64 58.56
C LEU A 8 -12.79 -13.49 57.32
N GLY A 9 -13.80 -14.40 57.33
CA GLY A 9 -14.19 -15.24 56.20
C GLY A 9 -14.76 -14.40 55.04
N LEU A 10 -15.57 -13.35 55.31
CA LEU A 10 -16.12 -12.47 54.31
C LEU A 10 -15.05 -11.55 53.69
N LEU A 11 -14.08 -11.07 54.46
CA LEU A 11 -12.96 -10.27 53.94
C LEU A 11 -12.02 -11.14 53.09
N ALA A 12 -11.76 -12.37 53.43
CA ALA A 12 -10.96 -13.30 52.62
C ALA A 12 -11.66 -13.67 51.32
N GLY A 13 -12.99 -13.86 51.32
CA GLY A 13 -13.79 -14.08 50.13
C GLY A 13 -13.83 -12.90 49.17
N PHE A 14 -13.84 -11.67 49.67
CA PHE A 14 -13.81 -10.46 48.83
C PHE A 14 -12.42 -10.21 48.23
N ALA A 15 -11.36 -10.53 48.95
CA ALA A 15 -9.99 -10.45 48.42
C ALA A 15 -9.70 -11.46 47.31
N ALA A 16 -10.35 -12.65 47.30
CA ALA A 16 -10.21 -13.63 46.24
C ALA A 16 -10.92 -13.26 44.92
N LEU A 17 -11.89 -12.34 44.97
CA LEU A 17 -12.60 -11.83 43.78
C LEU A 17 -11.85 -10.68 43.05
N ALA A 18 -10.80 -10.14 43.70
CA ALA A 18 -9.99 -9.06 43.12
C ALA A 18 -8.81 -9.57 42.24
N VAL A 19 -8.59 -10.88 42.17
CA VAL A 19 -7.56 -11.48 41.31
C VAL A 19 -8.24 -12.01 40.05
N SER A 20 -8.89 -11.12 39.33
CA SER A 20 -9.41 -11.51 38.03
C SER A 20 -9.27 -10.37 37.04
N CYS A 21 -8.77 -10.73 35.93
CA CYS A 21 -8.60 -10.05 34.67
C CYS A 21 -7.21 -9.45 34.52
N ASP A 22 -6.30 -10.32 34.09
CA ASP A 22 -5.26 -9.88 33.19
C ASP A 22 -5.95 -9.46 31.89
N LEU A 23 -6.24 -8.17 31.79
CA LEU A 23 -6.84 -7.53 30.63
C LEU A 23 -5.83 -7.31 29.49
N THR A 24 -4.69 -7.96 29.54
CA THR A 24 -3.81 -8.13 28.39
C THR A 24 -4.35 -9.20 27.46
N GLU A 25 -5.57 -8.99 26.99
CA GLU A 25 -6.04 -9.70 25.80
C GLU A 25 -5.21 -9.20 24.62
N ASN A 26 -4.17 -9.95 24.27
CA ASN A 26 -3.55 -9.85 22.97
C ASN A 26 -4.64 -10.13 21.95
N VAL A 27 -5.20 -9.07 21.37
CA VAL A 27 -6.20 -9.16 20.32
C VAL A 27 -5.57 -9.93 19.15
N GLN A 28 -5.77 -11.25 19.13
CA GLN A 28 -5.24 -12.15 18.11
C GLN A 28 -5.79 -11.86 16.70
N VAL A 29 -6.65 -10.85 16.56
CA VAL A 29 -7.33 -10.48 15.29
C VAL A 29 -6.59 -9.37 14.52
N LYS A 30 -5.65 -8.65 15.14
CA LYS A 30 -4.77 -7.71 14.42
C LYS A 30 -3.38 -8.32 14.32
N ALA A 31 -2.97 -8.65 13.10
CA ALA A 31 -1.58 -9.02 12.86
C ALA A 31 -0.67 -7.94 13.46
N ASP A 32 0.10 -8.30 14.49
CA ASP A 32 1.07 -7.40 15.09
C ASP A 32 2.12 -7.03 14.05
N LYS A 33 2.63 -5.80 14.12
CA LYS A 33 3.70 -5.35 13.22
C LYS A 33 4.89 -6.28 13.19
N SER A 34 5.25 -6.88 14.33
CA SER A 34 6.33 -7.86 14.43
C SER A 34 6.07 -9.12 13.60
N MET A 35 4.83 -9.57 13.47
CA MET A 35 4.47 -10.71 12.61
C MET A 35 4.65 -10.41 11.13
N ILE A 36 4.38 -9.16 10.71
CA ILE A 36 4.51 -8.74 9.32
C ILE A 36 5.97 -8.49 8.97
N PHE A 37 6.67 -7.68 9.77
CA PHE A 37 7.99 -7.16 9.45
C PHE A 37 9.14 -7.99 10.04
N GLY A 38 8.87 -8.86 11.00
CA GLY A 38 9.87 -9.68 11.68
C GLY A 38 10.28 -10.95 10.92
N SER A 39 9.65 -11.27 9.80
CA SER A 39 9.96 -12.47 9.04
C SER A 39 9.81 -12.29 7.54
N LYS A 40 10.60 -13.05 6.76
CA LYS A 40 10.50 -13.07 5.29
C LYS A 40 9.09 -13.45 4.82
N SER A 41 8.46 -14.44 5.43
CA SER A 41 7.11 -14.86 5.04
C SER A 41 6.05 -13.81 5.34
N GLY A 42 6.21 -13.01 6.41
CA GLY A 42 5.34 -11.89 6.72
C GLY A 42 5.44 -10.79 5.67
N LEU A 43 6.68 -10.42 5.28
CA LEU A 43 6.92 -9.45 4.21
C LEU A 43 6.35 -9.92 2.87
N GLU A 44 6.56 -11.20 2.52
CA GLU A 44 6.03 -11.80 1.30
C GLU A 44 4.50 -11.78 1.27
N LEU A 45 3.86 -12.27 2.32
CA LEU A 45 2.41 -12.33 2.42
C LEU A 45 1.77 -10.93 2.31
N TYR A 46 2.37 -9.93 2.98
CA TYR A 46 1.85 -8.57 2.92
C TYR A 46 2.05 -7.94 1.53
N SER A 47 3.26 -8.07 0.96
CA SER A 47 3.57 -7.52 -0.38
C SER A 47 2.72 -8.14 -1.50
N ASN A 48 2.28 -9.39 -1.34
CA ASN A 48 1.35 -10.03 -2.27
C ASN A 48 0.00 -9.29 -2.38
N SER A 49 -0.39 -8.56 -1.33
CA SER A 49 -1.61 -7.73 -1.37
C SER A 49 -1.55 -6.60 -2.41
N PHE A 50 -0.35 -6.12 -2.75
CA PHE A 50 -0.16 -5.02 -3.71
C PHE A 50 -0.50 -5.41 -5.14
N TYR A 51 -0.37 -6.68 -5.50
CA TYR A 51 -0.69 -7.18 -6.85
C TYR A 51 -2.17 -6.98 -7.23
N LYS A 52 -3.05 -6.75 -6.25
CA LYS A 52 -4.44 -6.37 -6.50
C LYS A 52 -4.59 -5.02 -7.21
N ALA A 53 -3.56 -4.17 -7.18
CA ALA A 53 -3.55 -2.89 -7.87
C ALA A 53 -3.22 -3.02 -9.38
N LEU A 54 -2.79 -4.19 -9.84
CA LEU A 54 -2.52 -4.42 -11.25
C LEU A 54 -3.81 -4.62 -12.04
N PRO A 55 -3.85 -4.15 -13.30
CA PRO A 55 -4.99 -4.37 -14.16
C PRO A 55 -5.23 -5.87 -14.39
N THR A 56 -6.49 -6.25 -14.38
CA THR A 56 -6.92 -7.61 -14.73
C THR A 56 -7.21 -7.73 -16.22
N LEU A 57 -7.29 -8.95 -16.74
CA LEU A 57 -7.73 -9.20 -18.13
C LEU A 57 -9.09 -8.55 -18.42
N LYS A 58 -9.98 -8.53 -17.43
CA LYS A 58 -11.28 -7.85 -17.55
C LYS A 58 -11.11 -6.35 -17.79
N ASN A 59 -10.14 -5.69 -17.14
CA ASN A 59 -9.90 -4.26 -17.32
C ASN A 59 -9.32 -3.97 -18.71
N GLY A 60 -8.40 -4.81 -19.23
CA GLY A 60 -7.91 -4.70 -20.61
C GLY A 60 -9.05 -4.81 -21.63
N PHE A 61 -9.91 -5.81 -21.47
CA PHE A 61 -11.08 -5.98 -22.32
C PHE A 61 -12.09 -4.83 -22.21
N MET A 62 -12.20 -4.21 -21.03
CA MET A 62 -13.06 -3.03 -20.84
C MET A 62 -12.50 -1.78 -21.53
N GLN A 63 -11.19 -1.66 -21.71
CA GLN A 63 -10.56 -0.56 -22.45
C GLN A 63 -10.84 -0.67 -23.95
N ASP A 64 -10.92 -1.88 -24.51
CA ASP A 64 -11.27 -2.10 -25.92
C ASP A 64 -12.69 -1.61 -26.26
N LYS A 65 -13.59 -1.56 -25.27
CA LYS A 65 -14.93 -0.99 -25.41
C LYS A 65 -14.95 0.53 -25.55
N MET A 66 -13.83 1.19 -25.26
CA MET A 66 -13.67 2.64 -25.34
C MET A 66 -13.06 3.06 -26.68
N CYS A 67 -12.75 2.12 -27.57
CA CYS A 67 -12.22 2.35 -28.90
C CYS A 67 -13.21 1.85 -29.96
N ASP A 68 -12.98 2.22 -31.22
CA ASP A 68 -13.79 1.81 -32.38
C ASP A 68 -13.77 0.30 -32.65
N VAL A 69 -12.92 -0.45 -31.95
CA VAL A 69 -12.73 -1.89 -32.13
C VAL A 69 -13.82 -2.72 -31.47
N GLY A 70 -14.47 -2.19 -30.42
CA GLY A 70 -15.47 -2.92 -29.65
C GLY A 70 -16.80 -2.18 -29.50
N ALA A 71 -17.86 -2.66 -30.17
CA ALA A 71 -19.21 -2.17 -29.94
C ALA A 71 -19.86 -2.86 -28.72
N VAL A 72 -20.42 -2.07 -27.80
CA VAL A 72 -21.16 -2.54 -26.63
C VAL A 72 -22.56 -1.96 -26.60
N SER A 73 -23.51 -2.72 -26.08
CA SER A 73 -24.92 -2.26 -25.94
C SER A 73 -25.08 -1.07 -24.99
N ASN A 74 -24.20 -0.96 -23.98
CA ASN A 74 -24.17 0.15 -23.04
C ASN A 74 -22.81 0.87 -23.12
N THR A 75 -22.82 2.09 -23.65
CA THR A 75 -21.63 2.94 -23.72
C THR A 75 -21.20 3.37 -22.31
N ASP A 76 -19.91 3.28 -22.03
CA ASP A 76 -19.34 3.72 -20.76
C ASP A 76 -19.63 5.22 -20.51
N THR A 77 -19.82 5.59 -19.24
CA THR A 77 -20.08 6.98 -18.83
C THR A 77 -18.96 7.92 -19.27
N PHE A 78 -17.73 7.41 -19.34
CA PHE A 78 -16.56 8.18 -19.79
C PHE A 78 -16.69 8.64 -21.24
N ILE A 79 -17.34 7.87 -22.12
CA ILE A 79 -17.51 8.17 -23.55
C ILE A 79 -18.75 9.04 -23.79
N LYS A 80 -19.75 8.98 -22.91
CA LYS A 80 -20.98 9.76 -23.06
C LYS A 80 -20.69 11.23 -22.86
N GLN A 81 -21.08 12.06 -23.83
CA GLN A 81 -20.91 13.49 -23.77
C GLN A 81 -21.53 14.09 -22.50
N GLY A 82 -20.72 14.83 -21.70
CA GLY A 82 -21.17 15.50 -20.48
C GLY A 82 -21.47 14.60 -19.28
N ALA A 83 -21.32 13.27 -19.41
CA ALA A 83 -21.62 12.34 -18.32
C ALA A 83 -20.41 12.16 -17.36
N TYR A 84 -19.18 12.43 -17.80
CA TYR A 84 -17.99 12.38 -16.96
C TYR A 84 -17.66 13.77 -16.43
N ASN A 85 -17.72 13.93 -15.13
CA ASN A 85 -17.42 15.17 -14.42
C ASN A 85 -16.77 14.87 -13.07
N THR A 86 -16.42 15.88 -12.28
CA THR A 86 -15.76 15.72 -10.98
C THR A 86 -16.59 14.94 -9.96
N GLU A 87 -17.93 14.96 -10.07
CA GLU A 87 -18.82 14.21 -9.18
C GLU A 87 -18.87 12.71 -9.53
N THR A 88 -18.75 12.39 -10.83
CA THR A 88 -18.78 11.02 -11.32
C THR A 88 -17.40 10.37 -11.36
N ALA A 89 -16.31 11.14 -11.16
CA ALA A 89 -14.95 10.65 -11.12
C ALA A 89 -14.66 9.93 -9.79
N THR A 90 -14.71 8.59 -9.80
CA THR A 90 -14.52 7.75 -8.60
C THR A 90 -13.07 7.31 -8.37
N SER A 91 -12.17 7.59 -9.30
CA SER A 91 -10.78 7.08 -9.26
C SER A 91 -9.82 7.89 -8.36
N TRP A 92 -10.29 9.01 -7.74
CA TRP A 92 -9.52 9.77 -6.75
C TRP A 92 -9.49 9.06 -5.39
N SER A 93 -8.84 7.88 -5.34
CA SER A 93 -8.71 7.05 -4.15
C SER A 93 -7.24 6.88 -3.79
N TRP A 94 -6.92 6.96 -2.50
CA TRP A 94 -5.56 6.93 -1.95
C TRP A 94 -5.31 5.73 -1.03
N GLY A 95 -6.30 4.84 -0.87
CA GLY A 95 -6.22 3.69 0.02
C GLY A 95 -5.09 2.72 -0.31
N ALA A 96 -4.84 2.49 -1.60
CA ALA A 96 -3.74 1.63 -2.03
C ALA A 96 -2.37 2.23 -1.63
N LEU A 97 -2.18 3.54 -1.81
CA LEU A 97 -0.96 4.23 -1.41
C LEU A 97 -0.72 4.17 0.10
N LYS A 98 -1.79 4.36 0.89
CA LYS A 98 -1.71 4.23 2.35
C LYS A 98 -1.17 2.87 2.77
N ASN A 99 -1.66 1.81 2.14
CA ASN A 99 -1.21 0.45 2.40
C ASN A 99 0.26 0.22 2.01
N ILE A 100 0.67 0.75 0.86
CA ILE A 100 2.06 0.67 0.38
C ILE A 100 2.99 1.45 1.30
N ASN A 101 2.66 2.70 1.65
CA ASN A 101 3.48 3.53 2.52
C ASN A 101 3.57 2.96 3.94
N TYR A 102 2.48 2.37 4.47
CA TYR A 102 2.53 1.65 5.74
C TYR A 102 3.58 0.53 5.72
N PHE A 103 3.67 -0.21 4.62
CA PHE A 103 4.66 -1.26 4.48
C PHE A 103 6.08 -0.70 4.34
N ILE A 104 6.27 0.37 3.57
CA ILE A 104 7.57 1.06 3.42
C ILE A 104 8.07 1.56 4.78
N ASP A 105 7.21 2.23 5.53
CA ASP A 105 7.54 2.73 6.87
C ASP A 105 7.88 1.57 7.83
N GLY A 106 7.13 0.48 7.76
CA GLY A 106 7.37 -0.69 8.59
C GLY A 106 8.69 -1.41 8.26
N CYS A 107 9.07 -1.50 6.99
CA CYS A 107 10.38 -2.04 6.58
C CYS A 107 11.55 -1.16 7.04
N ASN A 108 11.34 0.14 7.16
CA ASN A 108 12.34 1.10 7.62
C ASN A 108 12.39 1.25 9.15
N ASP A 109 11.47 0.64 9.89
CA ASP A 109 11.43 0.70 11.35
C ASP A 109 12.25 -0.46 11.96
N PRO A 110 13.44 -0.19 12.52
CA PRO A 110 14.31 -1.22 13.06
C PRO A 110 13.72 -1.95 14.28
N LYS A 111 12.67 -1.39 14.87
CA LYS A 111 11.96 -2.01 15.99
C LYS A 111 11.18 -3.27 15.56
N TYR A 112 10.65 -3.25 14.34
CA TYR A 112 9.79 -4.32 13.85
C TYR A 112 10.43 -5.12 12.71
N CYS A 113 11.22 -4.48 11.85
CA CYS A 113 11.89 -5.14 10.73
C CYS A 113 13.24 -5.70 11.18
N THR A 114 13.24 -6.98 11.54
CA THR A 114 14.40 -7.70 12.08
C THR A 114 15.01 -8.71 11.08
N VAL A 115 14.53 -8.73 9.84
CA VAL A 115 15.09 -9.55 8.78
C VAL A 115 16.43 -8.98 8.29
N ASP A 116 17.21 -9.78 7.58
CA ASP A 116 18.45 -9.32 6.95
C ASP A 116 18.20 -8.22 5.90
N ALA A 117 19.23 -7.42 5.61
CA ALA A 117 19.11 -6.27 4.73
C ALA A 117 18.73 -6.66 3.29
N GLU A 118 19.26 -7.77 2.77
CA GLU A 118 18.93 -8.23 1.41
C GLU A 118 17.45 -8.59 1.29
N THR A 119 16.94 -9.34 2.24
CA THR A 119 15.50 -9.70 2.29
C THR A 119 14.64 -8.45 2.43
N ARG A 120 14.97 -7.54 3.37
CA ARG A 120 14.24 -6.29 3.56
C ARG A 120 14.21 -5.46 2.27
N ASP A 121 15.36 -5.24 1.66
CA ASP A 121 15.50 -4.33 0.53
C ASP A 121 14.83 -4.89 -0.74
N ASN A 122 14.79 -6.22 -0.89
CA ASN A 122 14.00 -6.86 -1.94
C ASN A 122 12.49 -6.54 -1.82
N TYR A 123 11.91 -6.74 -0.64
CA TYR A 123 10.47 -6.46 -0.44
C TYR A 123 10.16 -4.95 -0.40
N LEU A 124 11.09 -4.15 0.11
CA LEU A 124 11.01 -2.70 0.04
C LEU A 124 11.04 -2.22 -1.43
N GLY A 125 11.86 -2.83 -2.28
CA GLY A 125 11.91 -2.61 -3.71
C GLY A 125 10.57 -2.91 -4.39
N ILE A 126 9.94 -4.04 -4.04
CA ILE A 126 8.60 -4.39 -4.52
C ILE A 126 7.58 -3.31 -4.13
N ALA A 127 7.57 -2.87 -2.86
CA ALA A 127 6.65 -1.84 -2.41
C ALA A 127 6.87 -0.49 -3.12
N ARG A 128 8.13 -0.08 -3.33
CA ARG A 128 8.46 1.13 -4.09
C ARG A 128 8.05 1.03 -5.56
N TRP A 129 8.19 -0.14 -6.16
CA TRP A 129 7.67 -0.37 -7.51
C TRP A 129 6.15 -0.15 -7.57
N PHE A 130 5.39 -0.67 -6.60
CA PHE A 130 3.94 -0.45 -6.55
C PHE A 130 3.57 0.99 -6.22
N ARG A 131 4.38 1.72 -5.44
CA ARG A 131 4.21 3.16 -5.24
C ARG A 131 4.41 3.93 -6.55
N ALA A 132 5.44 3.58 -7.30
CA ALA A 132 5.67 4.17 -8.62
C ALA A 132 4.52 3.87 -9.58
N TRP A 133 3.99 2.63 -9.58
CA TRP A 133 2.82 2.26 -10.38
C TRP A 133 1.59 3.09 -10.01
N PHE A 134 1.31 3.24 -8.72
CA PHE A 134 0.20 4.05 -8.22
C PHE A 134 0.31 5.50 -8.69
N TYR A 135 1.47 6.10 -8.52
CA TYR A 135 1.66 7.50 -8.92
C TYR A 135 1.68 7.71 -10.43
N TYR A 136 2.16 6.75 -11.19
CA TYR A 136 2.08 6.80 -12.65
C TYR A 136 0.62 6.79 -13.12
N ASP A 137 -0.22 5.94 -12.56
CA ASP A 137 -1.66 5.91 -12.83
C ASP A 137 -2.33 7.26 -12.49
N LYS A 138 -2.03 7.82 -11.32
CA LYS A 138 -2.54 9.13 -10.91
C LYS A 138 -2.05 10.25 -11.81
N LEU A 139 -0.78 10.26 -12.17
CA LEU A 139 -0.17 11.26 -13.03
C LEU A 139 -0.76 11.25 -14.45
N THR A 140 -0.97 10.05 -15.00
CA THR A 140 -1.57 9.91 -16.34
C THR A 140 -3.05 10.29 -16.37
N THR A 141 -3.76 10.09 -15.26
CA THR A 141 -5.20 10.38 -15.15
C THR A 141 -5.49 11.84 -14.78
N TYR A 142 -4.72 12.42 -13.85
CA TYR A 142 -5.04 13.72 -13.22
C TYR A 142 -3.99 14.80 -13.47
N GLY A 143 -2.83 14.48 -14.03
CA GLY A 143 -1.71 15.38 -14.10
C GLY A 143 -1.02 15.55 -12.74
N GLU A 144 -0.92 16.78 -12.24
CA GLU A 144 -0.33 17.04 -10.93
C GLU A 144 -1.16 16.47 -9.78
N VAL A 145 -0.49 15.85 -8.82
CA VAL A 145 -1.09 15.23 -7.64
C VAL A 145 -0.19 15.42 -6.42
N PRO A 146 -0.70 15.37 -5.19
CA PRO A 146 0.14 15.45 -4.00
C PRO A 146 1.01 14.22 -3.83
N TRP A 147 2.30 14.40 -3.59
CA TRP A 147 3.25 13.32 -3.26
C TRP A 147 3.29 13.07 -1.76
N PHE A 148 3.04 11.83 -1.36
CA PHE A 148 3.08 11.39 0.03
C PHE A 148 4.18 10.34 0.21
N PRO A 149 5.34 10.71 0.79
CA PRO A 149 6.48 9.80 0.95
C PRO A 149 6.23 8.71 2.00
N ASN A 150 5.42 8.99 3.01
CA ASN A 150 5.17 8.15 4.18
C ASN A 150 3.68 7.88 4.38
N ASN A 151 3.37 6.97 5.29
CA ASN A 151 2.00 6.68 5.69
C ASN A 151 1.41 7.85 6.51
N ILE A 152 0.32 8.42 6.01
CA ILE A 152 -0.36 9.55 6.64
C ILE A 152 -1.39 9.03 7.65
N GLN A 153 -1.36 9.59 8.85
CA GLN A 153 -2.35 9.30 9.88
C GLN A 153 -3.57 10.22 9.74
N SER A 154 -4.74 9.74 10.16
CA SER A 154 -6.01 10.47 10.01
C SER A 154 -6.07 11.82 10.74
N TYR A 155 -5.19 12.06 11.71
CA TYR A 155 -5.09 13.33 12.44
C TYR A 155 -4.16 14.35 11.78
N GLN A 156 -3.44 13.98 10.71
CA GLN A 156 -2.50 14.85 9.99
C GLN A 156 -3.21 15.59 8.85
N ASN A 157 -4.21 16.40 9.18
CA ASN A 157 -5.06 17.08 8.20
C ASN A 157 -4.26 17.98 7.25
N ASP A 158 -3.29 18.73 7.74
CA ASP A 158 -2.49 19.66 6.93
C ASP A 158 -1.69 18.90 5.84
N VAL A 159 -1.21 17.70 6.15
CA VAL A 159 -0.52 16.85 5.18
C VAL A 159 -1.51 16.21 4.21
N MET A 160 -2.67 15.79 4.71
CA MET A 160 -3.68 15.10 3.91
C MET A 160 -4.32 16.01 2.87
N TYR A 161 -4.52 17.27 3.19
CA TYR A 161 -5.15 18.28 2.31
C TYR A 161 -4.15 19.24 1.68
N LYS A 162 -2.87 18.86 1.59
CA LYS A 162 -1.87 19.68 0.90
C LYS A 162 -2.19 19.85 -0.57
N ASP A 163 -1.66 20.91 -1.15
CA ASP A 163 -1.75 21.20 -2.57
C ASP A 163 -1.08 20.10 -3.42
N ARG A 164 -1.36 20.12 -4.71
CA ARG A 164 -0.73 19.22 -5.68
C ARG A 164 0.75 19.60 -5.86
N ASP A 165 1.59 18.61 -5.87
CA ASP A 165 3.00 18.79 -6.22
C ASP A 165 3.14 18.83 -7.75
N SER A 166 4.16 19.55 -8.20
CA SER A 166 4.46 19.67 -9.63
C SER A 166 4.79 18.30 -10.23
N ARG A 167 4.48 18.18 -11.52
CA ARG A 167 4.79 16.97 -12.29
C ARG A 167 6.25 16.54 -12.16
N ASP A 168 7.18 17.49 -12.14
CA ASP A 168 8.62 17.25 -11.95
C ASP A 168 8.94 16.56 -10.64
N VAL A 169 8.30 16.95 -9.55
CA VAL A 169 8.48 16.32 -8.23
C VAL A 169 7.99 14.87 -8.28
N ILE A 170 6.82 14.64 -8.86
CA ILE A 170 6.25 13.29 -8.97
C ILE A 170 7.16 12.38 -9.80
N ILE A 171 7.54 12.81 -11.01
CA ILE A 171 8.38 12.01 -11.91
C ILE A 171 9.74 11.68 -11.28
N ARG A 172 10.38 12.65 -10.64
CA ARG A 172 11.68 12.45 -9.99
C ARG A 172 11.62 11.40 -8.88
N ASN A 173 10.60 11.48 -8.02
CA ASN A 173 10.40 10.50 -6.97
C ASN A 173 10.03 9.12 -7.52
N LEU A 174 9.22 9.08 -8.57
CA LEU A 174 8.82 7.86 -9.26
C LEU A 174 10.03 7.14 -9.88
N ILE A 175 10.94 7.89 -10.53
CA ILE A 175 12.18 7.35 -11.07
C ILE A 175 13.07 6.84 -9.94
N ALA A 176 13.22 7.57 -8.83
CA ALA A 176 14.02 7.15 -7.69
C ALA A 176 13.47 5.86 -7.04
N ASP A 177 12.15 5.69 -6.99
CA ASP A 177 11.53 4.44 -6.52
C ASP A 177 11.81 3.27 -7.46
N LEU A 178 11.79 3.50 -8.78
CA LEU A 178 12.09 2.47 -9.78
C LEU A 178 13.58 2.12 -9.84
N ASP A 179 14.48 3.08 -9.58
CA ASP A 179 15.91 2.82 -9.46
C ASP A 179 16.20 1.92 -8.27
N PHE A 180 15.67 2.25 -7.12
CA PHE A 180 15.78 1.39 -5.94
C PHE A 180 15.21 -0.01 -6.20
N ALA A 181 14.05 -0.10 -6.85
CA ALA A 181 13.43 -1.37 -7.20
C ALA A 181 14.32 -2.20 -8.14
N TYR A 182 14.94 -1.58 -9.14
CA TYR A 182 15.86 -2.25 -10.04
C TYR A 182 17.13 -2.77 -9.33
N GLU A 183 17.66 -2.01 -8.39
CA GLU A 183 18.87 -2.37 -7.66
C GLU A 183 18.64 -3.54 -6.69
N HIS A 184 17.48 -3.58 -6.02
CA HIS A 184 17.24 -4.45 -4.87
C HIS A 184 16.32 -5.62 -5.11
N ILE A 185 15.40 -5.56 -6.10
CA ILE A 185 14.54 -6.71 -6.41
C ILE A 185 15.39 -7.82 -7.06
N GLN A 186 15.12 -9.06 -6.67
CA GLN A 186 15.81 -10.23 -7.21
C GLN A 186 15.61 -10.35 -8.73
N ALA A 187 16.65 -10.85 -9.42
CA ALA A 187 16.62 -11.02 -10.89
C ALA A 187 15.70 -12.16 -11.34
N THR A 188 15.52 -13.16 -10.48
CA THR A 188 14.69 -14.35 -10.76
C THR A 188 13.64 -14.52 -9.69
N SER A 189 12.44 -14.92 -10.09
CA SER A 189 11.38 -15.30 -9.15
C SER A 189 11.67 -16.69 -8.55
N SER A 190 11.63 -16.79 -7.23
CA SER A 190 11.79 -18.08 -6.53
C SER A 190 10.60 -19.02 -6.72
N THR A 191 9.44 -18.48 -7.11
CA THR A 191 8.16 -19.19 -7.26
C THR A 191 7.71 -19.38 -8.71
N GLY A 192 8.63 -19.21 -9.67
CA GLY A 192 8.41 -19.63 -11.09
C GLY A 192 7.63 -18.64 -11.87
N SER A 193 7.27 -17.48 -11.82
CA SER A 193 6.73 -16.59 -12.88
C SER A 193 5.80 -15.45 -12.46
N SER A 194 5.33 -15.44 -11.24
CA SER A 194 4.23 -14.51 -10.87
C SER A 194 4.69 -13.32 -10.03
N THR A 195 5.97 -13.23 -9.63
CA THR A 195 6.47 -12.14 -8.79
C THR A 195 7.29 -11.13 -9.60
N LEU A 196 7.27 -9.88 -9.15
CA LEU A 196 8.08 -8.82 -9.74
C LEU A 196 9.57 -9.16 -9.65
N THR A 197 10.26 -8.93 -10.77
CA THR A 197 11.71 -9.02 -10.87
C THR A 197 12.29 -7.65 -11.17
N ARG A 198 13.61 -7.47 -11.00
CA ARG A 198 14.30 -6.21 -11.38
C ARG A 198 14.06 -5.81 -12.83
N TRP A 199 13.88 -6.78 -13.72
CA TRP A 199 13.62 -6.51 -15.14
C TRP A 199 12.27 -5.84 -15.37
N ALA A 200 11.27 -6.17 -14.55
CA ALA A 200 9.98 -5.47 -14.58
C ALA A 200 10.13 -4.02 -14.12
N ALA A 201 11.01 -3.74 -13.15
CA ALA A 201 11.30 -2.37 -12.73
C ALA A 201 11.99 -1.57 -13.84
N ALA A 202 13.00 -2.16 -14.52
CA ALA A 202 13.67 -1.53 -15.66
C ALA A 202 12.70 -1.24 -16.82
N ALA A 203 11.85 -2.20 -17.17
CA ALA A 203 10.85 -2.05 -18.23
C ALA A 203 9.84 -0.95 -17.90
N PHE A 204 9.39 -0.89 -16.65
CA PHE A 204 8.45 0.15 -16.21
C PHE A 204 9.13 1.53 -16.16
N LYS A 205 10.38 1.63 -15.70
CA LYS A 205 11.15 2.87 -15.76
C LYS A 205 11.27 3.39 -17.19
N SER A 206 11.56 2.51 -18.16
CA SER A 206 11.62 2.88 -19.58
C SER A 206 10.30 3.47 -20.06
N ARG A 207 9.15 2.85 -19.71
CA ARG A 207 7.82 3.38 -20.05
C ARG A 207 7.56 4.76 -19.46
N VAL A 208 7.90 4.97 -18.19
CA VAL A 208 7.77 6.27 -17.51
C VAL A 208 8.61 7.35 -18.20
N CYS A 209 9.86 7.05 -18.52
CA CYS A 209 10.75 7.99 -19.20
C CYS A 209 10.26 8.35 -20.61
N LEU A 210 9.76 7.38 -21.37
CA LEU A 210 9.19 7.62 -22.69
C LEU A 210 7.94 8.48 -22.63
N PHE A 211 7.05 8.20 -21.69
CA PHE A 211 5.84 8.99 -21.46
C PHE A 211 6.17 10.44 -21.11
N GLU A 212 7.14 10.64 -20.20
CA GLU A 212 7.56 11.98 -19.80
C GLU A 212 8.28 12.72 -20.92
N ALA A 213 9.13 12.06 -21.70
CA ALA A 213 9.79 12.65 -22.86
C ALA A 213 8.78 13.13 -23.92
N ALA A 214 7.71 12.37 -24.14
CA ALA A 214 6.63 12.77 -25.04
C ALA A 214 5.83 13.98 -24.53
N TYR A 215 5.64 14.07 -23.20
CA TYR A 215 4.93 15.20 -22.58
C TYR A 215 5.73 16.51 -22.64
N ARG A 216 7.08 16.45 -22.57
CA ARG A 216 7.96 17.63 -22.54
C ARG A 216 8.31 18.19 -23.94
N ARG A 217 7.84 17.55 -25.00
CA ARG A 217 7.97 18.05 -26.38
C ARG A 217 6.98 19.14 -26.69
#